data_967b8218fe95139bdb0f3c6b6b127509
#
_entry.id   967b8218fe95139bdb0f3c6b6b127509
#
_cell.length_a   1.000
_cell.length_b   1.000
_cell.length_c   1.000
_cell.angle_alpha   90.00
_cell.angle_beta   90.00
_cell.angle_gamma   90.00
#
_symmetry.space_group_name_H-M   'P 1'
#
loop_
_entity.id
_entity.type
_entity.pdbx_description
1 polymer ?
#
loop_
_entity_poly.entity_id
_entity_poly.type
_entity_poly.pdbx_seq_one_letter_code
_entity_poly.pdbx_strand_id
1 'polypeptide(L)'
;MKQPLLYRVVRYAQAIILGLALGYCAQIICSFMESYTRLTFLLISLLLYPVAWGFGLFLSLVHEAGHLVGGLLSGRKMHYVSVAGHCLVRRPDGRFRRGYAATPGVGGVCSTVSEGSPHPFRLYLLLGPLSTLLVGGLCAYLALVSYPAWELPWEVALRRAILHIPMVLMAVQGIAGCIVNLIPMHISGGMSDGMQLLSLTFNRQSRADWEQCGRIAHLTWQGLTPSEMPEELFAPLPMERLTSPYARELTLYRLDRLTDLGEFAAALTLCHELTEAELPLSPLERLCITRTGAICEALTDGPGPFCQRMAGQDMQRLMRFTRKTIGTQLTQYAMAKLVDRDEALAARHLADFTRSVARSPFLESTKLDSSLITLIDAKAKEAPHV
;
A
#
# COMPACT_ATOMS: atom_id res chain seq x y z
N MET A 1 -2.34 -9.24 15.99
CA MET A 1 -1.42 -9.97 15.09
C MET A 1 0.01 -9.53 15.33
N LYS A 2 0.93 -10.47 15.58
CA LYS A 2 2.35 -10.15 15.80
C LYS A 2 3.02 -9.96 14.43
N GLN A 3 3.54 -8.76 14.18
CA GLN A 3 4.38 -8.50 13.01
C GLN A 3 5.67 -9.35 13.09
N PRO A 4 6.29 -9.72 11.94
CA PRO A 4 7.55 -10.44 11.91
C PRO A 4 8.61 -9.78 12.80
N LEU A 5 9.39 -10.58 13.52
CA LEU A 5 10.40 -10.05 14.46
C LEU A 5 11.38 -9.11 13.76
N LEU A 6 11.89 -9.51 12.58
CA LEU A 6 12.81 -8.70 11.78
C LEU A 6 12.23 -7.32 11.46
N TYR A 7 10.97 -7.28 11.02
CA TYR A 7 10.30 -5.99 10.73
C TYR A 7 10.23 -5.09 11.96
N ARG A 8 9.90 -5.65 13.14
CA ARG A 8 9.88 -4.86 14.39
C ARG A 8 11.26 -4.34 14.76
N VAL A 9 12.28 -5.19 14.69
CA VAL A 9 13.68 -4.79 14.97
C VAL A 9 14.13 -3.66 14.05
N VAL A 10 13.89 -3.78 12.76
CA VAL A 10 14.24 -2.77 11.76
C VAL A 10 13.50 -1.45 12.04
N ARG A 11 12.21 -1.49 12.37
CA ARG A 11 11.42 -0.28 12.70
C ARG A 11 11.90 0.41 13.97
N TYR A 12 12.27 -0.36 15.01
CA TYR A 12 12.85 0.22 16.23
C TYR A 12 14.23 0.82 15.95
N ALA A 13 15.08 0.15 15.17
CA ALA A 13 16.38 0.68 14.77
C ALA A 13 16.23 2.01 14.00
N GLN A 14 15.30 2.08 13.04
CA GLN A 14 15.01 3.33 12.33
C GLN A 14 14.56 4.45 13.28
N ALA A 15 13.66 4.15 14.24
CA ALA A 15 13.18 5.14 15.20
C ALA A 15 14.32 5.65 16.11
N ILE A 16 15.22 4.76 16.55
CA ILE A 16 16.40 5.13 17.34
C ILE A 16 17.34 6.01 16.53
N ILE A 17 17.66 5.62 15.30
CA ILE A 17 18.58 6.39 14.42
C ILE A 17 17.99 7.78 14.14
N LEU A 18 16.70 7.89 13.85
CA LEU A 18 16.03 9.17 13.66
C LEU A 18 16.05 10.01 14.95
N GLY A 19 15.78 9.39 16.11
CA GLY A 19 15.83 10.05 17.41
C GLY A 19 17.22 10.61 17.71
N LEU A 20 18.27 9.87 17.43
CA LEU A 20 19.65 10.33 17.58
C LEU A 20 19.98 11.51 16.64
N ALA A 21 19.52 11.45 15.40
CA ALA A 21 19.69 12.55 14.45
C ALA A 21 18.96 13.83 14.89
N LEU A 22 17.72 13.69 15.36
CA LEU A 22 16.94 14.81 15.93
C LEU A 22 17.62 15.41 17.15
N GLY A 23 18.12 14.57 18.07
CA GLY A 23 18.86 15.02 19.25
C GLY A 23 20.14 15.74 18.88
N TYR A 24 20.92 15.23 17.92
CA TYR A 24 22.10 15.88 17.40
C TYR A 24 21.79 17.27 16.79
N CYS A 25 20.76 17.36 15.95
CA CYS A 25 20.33 18.62 15.37
C CYS A 25 19.85 19.63 16.44
N ALA A 26 19.09 19.15 17.45
CA ALA A 26 18.67 19.98 18.57
C ALA A 26 19.87 20.50 19.38
N GLN A 27 20.88 19.65 19.59
CA GLN A 27 22.11 20.07 20.28
C GLN A 27 22.84 21.20 19.53
N ILE A 28 22.92 21.14 18.19
CA ILE A 28 23.46 22.21 17.37
C ILE A 28 22.67 23.52 17.57
N ILE A 29 21.35 23.46 17.54
CA ILE A 29 20.51 24.65 17.74
C ILE A 29 20.75 25.24 19.15
N CYS A 30 20.75 24.39 20.17
CA CYS A 30 20.94 24.80 21.56
C CYS A 30 22.32 25.46 21.78
N SER A 31 23.35 25.06 21.04
CA SER A 31 24.69 25.64 21.18
C SER A 31 24.81 27.09 20.71
N PHE A 32 23.81 27.59 19.96
CA PHE A 32 23.70 29.01 19.61
C PHE A 32 22.93 29.84 20.66
N MET A 33 22.47 29.21 21.74
CA MET A 33 21.77 29.89 22.85
C MET A 33 22.76 30.15 23.98
N GLU A 34 22.65 31.28 24.63
CA GLU A 34 23.50 31.63 25.84
C GLU A 34 23.31 30.62 26.96
N SER A 35 22.07 30.17 27.14
CA SER A 35 21.74 29.11 28.08
C SER A 35 20.52 28.35 27.61
N TYR A 36 20.44 27.04 27.90
CA TYR A 36 19.27 26.23 27.62
C TYR A 36 19.02 25.19 28.72
N THR A 37 17.76 24.85 28.89
CA THR A 37 17.32 23.80 29.83
C THR A 37 17.11 22.48 29.10
N ARG A 38 17.02 21.37 29.85
CA ARG A 38 16.60 20.06 29.28
C ARG A 38 15.25 20.15 28.58
N LEU A 39 14.33 20.98 29.10
CA LEU A 39 13.02 21.21 28.50
C LEU A 39 13.17 21.90 27.13
N THR A 40 13.99 22.93 27.01
CA THR A 40 14.29 23.62 25.75
C THR A 40 14.82 22.64 24.70
N PHE A 41 15.78 21.78 25.07
CA PHE A 41 16.32 20.74 24.19
C PHE A 41 15.22 19.76 23.69
N LEU A 42 14.37 19.28 24.58
CA LEU A 42 13.26 18.39 24.23
C LEU A 42 12.25 19.06 23.32
N LEU A 43 11.90 20.33 23.58
CA LEU A 43 10.97 21.09 22.71
C LEU A 43 11.54 21.30 21.31
N ILE A 44 12.82 21.64 21.18
CA ILE A 44 13.48 21.77 19.89
C ILE A 44 13.50 20.43 19.14
N SER A 45 13.86 19.33 19.83
CA SER A 45 13.82 17.98 19.24
C SER A 45 12.43 17.63 18.72
N LEU A 46 11.39 17.99 19.48
CA LEU A 46 10.00 17.75 19.09
C LEU A 46 9.58 18.62 17.90
N LEU A 47 10.02 19.89 17.84
CA LEU A 47 9.75 20.80 16.71
C LEU A 47 10.45 20.38 15.42
N LEU A 48 11.59 19.68 15.50
CA LEU A 48 12.26 19.11 14.34
C LEU A 48 11.54 17.89 13.76
N TYR A 49 10.67 17.22 14.52
CA TYR A 49 9.99 16.02 14.06
C TYR A 49 9.08 16.25 12.83
N PRO A 50 8.21 17.28 12.76
CA PRO A 50 7.45 17.61 11.55
C PRO A 50 8.34 17.89 10.33
N VAL A 51 9.49 18.52 10.54
CA VAL A 51 10.46 18.79 9.47
C VAL A 51 11.05 17.48 8.94
N ALA A 52 11.48 16.61 9.83
CA ALA A 52 11.97 15.28 9.47
C ALA A 52 10.88 14.44 8.76
N TRP A 53 9.63 14.54 9.21
CA TRP A 53 8.49 13.89 8.55
C TRP A 53 8.28 14.41 7.12
N GLY A 54 8.38 15.72 6.90
CA GLY A 54 8.33 16.33 5.56
C GLY A 54 9.45 15.82 4.65
N PHE A 55 10.68 15.69 5.16
CA PHE A 55 11.79 15.08 4.42
C PHE A 55 11.54 13.60 4.12
N GLY A 56 10.93 12.86 5.03
CA GLY A 56 10.51 11.48 4.80
C GLY A 56 9.51 11.36 3.64
N LEU A 57 8.54 12.26 3.54
CA LEU A 57 7.61 12.33 2.41
C LEU A 57 8.34 12.65 1.09
N PHE A 58 9.24 13.62 1.10
CA PHE A 58 10.07 13.94 -0.06
C PHE A 58 10.92 12.75 -0.51
N LEU A 59 11.58 12.07 0.42
CA LEU A 59 12.38 10.88 0.10
C LEU A 59 11.51 9.71 -0.38
N SER A 60 10.28 9.58 0.11
CA SER A 60 9.31 8.62 -0.45
C SER A 60 8.97 8.95 -1.90
N LEU A 61 8.79 10.23 -2.24
CA LEU A 61 8.57 10.65 -3.62
C LEU A 61 9.80 10.34 -4.51
N VAL A 62 11.01 10.60 -4.02
CA VAL A 62 12.27 10.27 -4.72
C VAL A 62 12.37 8.75 -4.94
N HIS A 63 12.01 7.96 -3.96
CA HIS A 63 11.98 6.49 -4.03
C HIS A 63 11.04 5.99 -5.14
N GLU A 64 9.79 6.44 -5.12
CA GLU A 64 8.81 6.04 -6.14
C GLU A 64 9.18 6.55 -7.54
N ALA A 65 9.77 7.75 -7.63
CA ALA A 65 10.32 8.26 -8.88
C ALA A 65 11.47 7.39 -9.40
N GLY A 66 12.31 6.85 -8.51
CA GLY A 66 13.36 5.89 -8.85
C GLY A 66 12.79 4.62 -9.48
N HIS A 67 11.74 4.04 -8.87
CA HIS A 67 11.02 2.91 -9.47
C HIS A 67 10.43 3.25 -10.84
N LEU A 68 9.84 4.43 -10.98
CA LEU A 68 9.29 4.88 -12.26
C LEU A 68 10.37 4.95 -13.34
N VAL A 69 11.50 5.60 -13.04
CA VAL A 69 12.64 5.70 -13.97
C VAL A 69 13.16 4.31 -14.33
N GLY A 70 13.36 3.42 -13.34
CA GLY A 70 13.77 2.04 -13.56
C GLY A 70 12.82 1.24 -14.43
N GLY A 71 11.52 1.43 -14.22
CA GLY A 71 10.47 0.82 -15.03
C GLY A 71 10.52 1.31 -16.47
N LEU A 72 10.57 2.62 -16.69
CA LEU A 72 10.64 3.23 -18.03
C LEU A 72 11.91 2.80 -18.78
N LEU A 73 13.07 2.80 -18.14
CA LEU A 73 14.33 2.30 -18.71
C LEU A 73 14.28 0.81 -19.05
N SER A 74 13.43 0.05 -18.37
CA SER A 74 13.15 -1.36 -18.64
C SER A 74 12.06 -1.58 -19.71
N GLY A 75 11.57 -0.53 -20.40
CA GLY A 75 10.51 -0.63 -21.40
C GLY A 75 9.09 -0.79 -20.83
N ARG A 76 8.90 -0.63 -19.52
CA ARG A 76 7.59 -0.68 -18.86
C ARG A 76 6.91 0.68 -18.98
N LYS A 77 5.59 0.69 -18.95
CA LYS A 77 4.80 1.93 -18.95
C LYS A 77 4.30 2.26 -17.55
N MET A 78 4.29 3.53 -17.20
CA MET A 78 3.69 3.99 -15.96
C MET A 78 2.20 3.66 -15.95
N HIS A 79 1.74 3.03 -14.86
CA HIS A 79 0.34 2.89 -14.53
C HIS A 79 -0.06 3.98 -13.52
N TYR A 80 0.51 3.96 -12.33
CA TYR A 80 0.33 5.04 -11.36
C TYR A 80 1.53 5.16 -10.40
N VAL A 81 1.64 6.35 -9.81
CA VAL A 81 2.50 6.63 -8.66
C VAL A 81 1.66 7.22 -7.55
N SER A 82 1.87 6.75 -6.33
CA SER A 82 1.19 7.25 -5.13
C SER A 82 2.20 7.50 -4.02
N VAL A 83 2.06 8.65 -3.33
CA VAL A 83 2.83 8.96 -2.11
C VAL A 83 1.86 9.54 -1.08
N ALA A 84 1.86 8.99 0.13
CA ALA A 84 0.93 9.36 1.20
C ALA A 84 -0.55 9.38 0.77
N GLY A 85 -0.92 8.51 -0.18
CA GLY A 85 -2.27 8.39 -0.74
C GLY A 85 -2.58 9.36 -1.88
N HIS A 86 -1.74 10.34 -2.17
CA HIS A 86 -1.87 11.17 -3.35
C HIS A 86 -1.40 10.43 -4.59
N CYS A 87 -2.29 10.22 -5.54
CA CYS A 87 -2.04 9.41 -6.73
C CYS A 87 -1.98 10.25 -7.99
N LEU A 88 -1.05 9.92 -8.87
CA LEU A 88 -1.04 10.29 -10.27
C LEU A 88 -1.21 9.02 -11.11
N VAL A 89 -2.37 8.87 -11.73
CA VAL A 89 -2.74 7.68 -12.52
C VAL A 89 -2.73 8.05 -14.00
N ARG A 90 -2.06 7.24 -14.81
CA ARG A 90 -2.13 7.32 -16.27
C ARG A 90 -3.34 6.54 -16.74
N ARG A 91 -4.21 7.17 -17.51
CA ARG A 91 -5.38 6.53 -18.11
C ARG A 91 -5.00 5.76 -19.40
N PRO A 92 -5.85 4.84 -19.87
CA PRO A 92 -5.63 4.14 -21.15
C PRO A 92 -5.48 5.09 -22.35
N ASP A 93 -6.19 6.26 -22.31
CA ASP A 93 -6.09 7.31 -23.33
C ASP A 93 -4.77 8.12 -23.27
N GLY A 94 -3.86 7.77 -22.36
CA GLY A 94 -2.57 8.43 -22.13
C GLY A 94 -2.63 9.70 -21.27
N ARG A 95 -3.82 10.19 -20.93
CA ARG A 95 -3.98 11.36 -20.04
C ARG A 95 -3.70 10.99 -18.59
N PHE A 96 -3.37 11.98 -17.78
CA PHE A 96 -3.14 11.81 -16.34
C PHE A 96 -4.34 12.28 -15.52
N ARG A 97 -4.69 11.48 -14.53
CA ARG A 97 -5.68 11.83 -13.51
C ARG A 97 -5.01 11.89 -12.15
N ARG A 98 -5.29 12.97 -11.41
CA ARG A 98 -4.90 13.10 -10.00
C ARG A 98 -6.05 12.64 -9.12
N GLY A 99 -5.72 12.05 -7.99
CA GLY A 99 -6.70 11.64 -6.99
C GLY A 99 -6.07 11.28 -5.68
N TYR A 100 -6.90 10.77 -4.78
CA TYR A 100 -6.47 10.29 -3.47
C TYR A 100 -6.97 8.86 -3.27
N ALA A 101 -6.04 7.93 -3.08
CA ALA A 101 -6.33 6.55 -2.72
C ALA A 101 -5.22 6.06 -1.78
N ALA A 102 -5.50 6.09 -0.48
CA ALA A 102 -4.55 5.61 0.52
C ALA A 102 -4.55 4.07 0.53
N THR A 103 -3.38 3.49 0.34
CA THR A 103 -3.16 2.06 0.60
C THR A 103 -2.70 1.91 2.05
N PRO A 104 -3.51 1.27 2.90
CA PRO A 104 -3.18 1.15 4.30
C PRO A 104 -1.85 0.43 4.52
N GLY A 105 -0.96 1.03 5.32
CA GLY A 105 0.35 0.45 5.67
C GLY A 105 1.45 0.66 4.62
N VAL A 106 1.18 1.40 3.53
CA VAL A 106 2.15 1.68 2.46
C VAL A 106 2.37 3.19 2.35
N GLY A 107 3.61 3.64 2.41
CA GLY A 107 3.98 5.06 2.33
C GLY A 107 3.95 5.61 0.91
N GLY A 108 4.34 4.80 -0.05
CA GLY A 108 4.32 5.09 -1.48
C GLY A 108 4.18 3.80 -2.30
N VAL A 109 3.75 3.94 -3.53
CA VAL A 109 3.66 2.85 -4.52
C VAL A 109 3.91 3.43 -5.90
N CYS A 110 4.81 2.83 -6.64
CA CYS A 110 4.91 3.01 -8.08
C CYS A 110 4.48 1.72 -8.77
N SER A 111 3.49 1.79 -9.63
CA SER A 111 3.07 0.67 -10.45
C SER A 111 3.40 0.93 -11.91
N THR A 112 4.06 -0.03 -12.53
CA THR A 112 4.37 -0.02 -13.95
C THR A 112 3.86 -1.31 -14.58
N VAL A 113 3.33 -1.21 -15.79
CA VAL A 113 2.78 -2.34 -16.54
C VAL A 113 3.68 -2.69 -17.72
N SER A 114 3.69 -3.97 -18.09
CA SER A 114 4.39 -4.50 -19.25
C SER A 114 3.37 -4.83 -20.32
N GLU A 115 3.55 -4.31 -21.53
CA GLU A 115 2.73 -4.66 -22.70
C GLU A 115 3.43 -5.78 -23.47
N GLY A 116 2.96 -7.01 -23.32
CA GLY A 116 3.34 -8.15 -24.16
C GLY A 116 4.45 -9.04 -23.59
N SER A 117 5.72 -8.76 -23.84
CA SER A 117 6.84 -9.61 -23.40
C SER A 117 7.31 -9.31 -21.98
N PRO A 118 7.89 -10.30 -21.27
CA PRO A 118 8.43 -10.08 -19.93
C PRO A 118 9.59 -9.06 -19.99
N HIS A 119 9.42 -7.96 -19.30
CA HIS A 119 10.44 -6.91 -19.20
C HIS A 119 11.32 -7.07 -17.95
N PRO A 120 12.60 -6.64 -18.01
CA PRO A 120 13.48 -6.72 -16.86
C PRO A 120 12.90 -5.99 -15.64
N PHE A 121 12.81 -6.67 -14.49
CA PHE A 121 12.28 -6.12 -13.24
C PHE A 121 13.38 -5.53 -12.33
N ARG A 122 14.65 -5.90 -12.57
CA ARG A 122 15.75 -5.57 -11.66
C ARG A 122 15.99 -4.07 -11.54
N LEU A 123 16.05 -3.35 -12.66
CA LEU A 123 16.20 -1.90 -12.64
C LEU A 123 15.02 -1.22 -11.96
N TYR A 124 13.81 -1.70 -12.25
CA TYR A 124 12.59 -1.22 -11.60
C TYR A 124 12.69 -1.33 -10.07
N LEU A 125 13.10 -2.49 -9.54
CA LEU A 125 13.17 -2.70 -8.09
C LEU A 125 14.38 -2.03 -7.43
N LEU A 126 15.51 -1.91 -8.13
CA LEU A 126 16.74 -1.34 -7.56
C LEU A 126 16.75 0.18 -7.55
N LEU A 127 16.22 0.84 -8.59
CA LEU A 127 16.35 2.29 -8.70
C LEU A 127 15.54 3.06 -7.66
N GLY A 128 14.49 2.47 -7.06
CA GLY A 128 13.80 3.06 -5.92
C GLY A 128 14.76 3.28 -4.73
N PRO A 129 15.28 2.22 -4.12
CA PRO A 129 16.25 2.34 -3.03
C PRO A 129 17.51 3.14 -3.39
N LEU A 130 18.07 2.92 -4.59
CA LEU A 130 19.29 3.61 -5.04
C LEU A 130 19.09 5.12 -5.21
N SER A 131 17.91 5.58 -5.61
CA SER A 131 17.60 7.01 -5.70
C SER A 131 17.61 7.69 -4.34
N THR A 132 17.08 7.03 -3.31
CA THR A 132 17.14 7.55 -1.92
C THR A 132 18.56 7.52 -1.37
N LEU A 133 19.36 6.51 -1.72
CA LEU A 133 20.79 6.46 -1.36
C LEU A 133 21.56 7.59 -2.01
N LEU A 134 21.32 7.88 -3.29
CA LEU A 134 21.98 8.97 -4.01
C LEU A 134 21.69 10.32 -3.36
N VAL A 135 20.41 10.61 -3.08
CA VAL A 135 20.02 11.86 -2.39
C VAL A 135 20.57 11.90 -0.97
N GLY A 136 20.47 10.80 -0.21
CA GLY A 136 20.99 10.70 1.14
C GLY A 136 22.53 10.88 1.18
N GLY A 137 23.24 10.28 0.24
CA GLY A 137 24.69 10.42 0.10
C GLY A 137 25.14 11.84 -0.26
N LEU A 138 24.42 12.49 -1.19
CA LEU A 138 24.65 13.90 -1.52
C LEU A 138 24.40 14.80 -0.29
N CYS A 139 23.31 14.57 0.43
CA CYS A 139 23.02 15.32 1.66
C CYS A 139 24.07 15.06 2.75
N ALA A 140 24.59 13.83 2.88
CA ALA A 140 25.69 13.52 3.79
C ALA A 140 26.96 14.31 3.45
N TYR A 141 27.31 14.35 2.17
CA TYR A 141 28.43 15.18 1.70
C TYR A 141 28.22 16.67 2.02
N LEU A 142 27.06 17.22 1.70
CA LEU A 142 26.73 18.61 2.00
C LEU A 142 26.69 18.89 3.50
N ALA A 143 26.26 17.95 4.33
CA ALA A 143 26.34 18.05 5.78
C ALA A 143 27.80 18.16 6.26
N LEU A 144 28.71 17.35 5.72
CA LEU A 144 30.13 17.42 6.07
C LEU A 144 30.74 18.78 5.73
N VAL A 145 30.43 19.32 4.54
CA VAL A 145 31.01 20.64 4.10
C VAL A 145 30.38 21.81 4.86
N SER A 146 29.11 21.67 5.29
CA SER A 146 28.39 22.71 6.03
C SER A 146 28.50 22.59 7.54
N TYR A 147 29.41 21.74 8.06
CA TYR A 147 29.60 21.58 9.49
C TYR A 147 29.86 22.92 10.19
N PRO A 148 29.09 23.32 11.22
CA PRO A 148 29.27 24.59 11.91
C PRO A 148 30.39 24.48 12.94
N ALA A 149 31.65 24.63 12.48
CA ALA A 149 32.80 24.64 13.39
C ALA A 149 32.71 25.82 14.35
N TRP A 150 32.95 25.60 15.64
CA TRP A 150 32.79 26.60 16.71
C TRP A 150 33.86 27.69 16.68
N GLU A 151 34.96 27.46 15.93
CA GLU A 151 36.03 28.41 15.69
C GLU A 151 35.68 29.51 14.68
N LEU A 152 34.54 29.34 13.99
CA LEU A 152 34.06 30.29 13.00
C LEU A 152 33.35 31.49 13.65
N PRO A 153 33.39 32.67 12.98
CA PRO A 153 32.53 33.78 13.41
C PRO A 153 31.04 33.32 13.52
N TRP A 154 30.34 33.81 14.57
CA TRP A 154 29.00 33.36 14.91
C TRP A 154 28.01 33.37 13.72
N GLU A 155 28.06 34.44 12.90
CA GLU A 155 27.18 34.54 11.73
C GLU A 155 27.46 33.44 10.67
N VAL A 156 28.71 33.09 10.48
CA VAL A 156 29.12 32.05 9.55
C VAL A 156 28.73 30.67 10.10
N ALA A 157 28.95 30.42 11.38
CA ALA A 157 28.54 29.18 12.04
C ALA A 157 27.03 28.99 11.96
N LEU A 158 26.25 30.06 12.22
CA LEU A 158 24.78 30.01 12.13
C LEU A 158 24.31 29.69 10.71
N ARG A 159 24.85 30.35 9.69
CA ARG A 159 24.51 30.05 8.27
C ARG A 159 24.82 28.62 7.91
N ARG A 160 25.95 28.07 8.36
CA ARG A 160 26.30 26.67 8.17
C ARG A 160 25.33 25.74 8.90
N ALA A 161 24.95 26.03 10.14
CA ALA A 161 23.99 25.22 10.87
C ALA A 161 22.61 25.14 10.19
N ILE A 162 22.13 26.26 9.63
CA ILE A 162 20.87 26.31 8.86
C ILE A 162 20.89 25.34 7.66
N LEU A 163 22.03 25.18 6.99
CA LEU A 163 22.17 24.20 5.91
C LEU A 163 22.46 22.79 6.44
N HIS A 164 23.29 22.66 7.46
CA HIS A 164 23.75 21.39 8.00
C HIS A 164 22.60 20.54 8.56
N ILE A 165 21.70 21.14 9.34
CA ILE A 165 20.59 20.44 10.02
C ILE A 165 19.69 19.70 9.03
N PRO A 166 19.08 20.33 8.00
CA PRO A 166 18.26 19.62 7.03
C PRO A 166 19.06 18.57 6.25
N MET A 167 20.35 18.84 5.94
CA MET A 167 21.19 17.86 5.23
C MET A 167 21.44 16.62 6.07
N VAL A 168 21.71 16.76 7.38
CA VAL A 168 21.83 15.61 8.29
C VAL A 168 20.54 14.79 8.36
N LEU A 169 19.38 15.45 8.53
CA LEU A 169 18.11 14.75 8.61
C LEU A 169 17.76 14.00 7.32
N MET A 170 18.03 14.61 6.15
CA MET A 170 17.82 13.97 4.85
C MET A 170 18.82 12.84 4.59
N ALA A 171 20.08 13.03 4.95
CA ALA A 171 21.12 12.01 4.80
C ALA A 171 20.78 10.75 5.59
N VAL A 172 20.45 10.90 6.87
CA VAL A 172 20.11 9.79 7.76
C VAL A 172 18.89 9.04 7.24
N GLN A 173 17.83 9.75 6.87
CA GLN A 173 16.61 9.12 6.40
C GLN A 173 16.79 8.46 5.01
N GLY A 174 17.52 9.09 4.08
CA GLY A 174 17.75 8.57 2.74
C GLY A 174 18.59 7.29 2.76
N ILE A 175 19.69 7.29 3.53
CA ILE A 175 20.58 6.12 3.68
C ILE A 175 19.84 4.99 4.42
N ALA A 176 19.21 5.30 5.56
CA ALA A 176 18.43 4.30 6.31
C ALA A 176 17.26 3.75 5.49
N GLY A 177 16.58 4.60 4.71
CA GLY A 177 15.51 4.21 3.80
C GLY A 177 15.98 3.22 2.73
N CYS A 178 17.13 3.47 2.09
CA CYS A 178 17.72 2.55 1.15
C CYS A 178 18.03 1.19 1.80
N ILE A 179 18.73 1.19 2.94
CA ILE A 179 19.10 -0.05 3.64
C ILE A 179 17.86 -0.87 3.99
N VAL A 180 16.85 -0.23 4.58
CA VAL A 180 15.62 -0.92 5.02
C VAL A 180 14.85 -1.50 3.84
N ASN A 181 14.75 -0.78 2.72
CA ASN A 181 14.06 -1.30 1.55
C ASN A 181 14.83 -2.43 0.86
N LEU A 182 16.15 -2.48 0.97
CA LEU A 182 16.98 -3.57 0.43
C LEU A 182 17.06 -4.78 1.35
N ILE A 183 16.78 -4.67 2.65
CA ILE A 183 16.69 -5.84 3.55
C ILE A 183 15.52 -6.72 3.12
N PRO A 184 15.74 -8.01 2.78
CA PRO A 184 14.67 -8.91 2.37
C PRO A 184 13.73 -9.21 3.54
N MET A 185 12.53 -8.61 3.55
CA MET A 185 11.55 -8.83 4.60
C MET A 185 10.10 -8.67 4.10
N HIS A 186 9.19 -9.35 4.79
CA HIS A 186 7.77 -9.10 4.66
C HIS A 186 7.38 -7.89 5.50
N ILE A 187 6.61 -6.98 4.93
CA ILE A 187 6.07 -5.78 5.56
C ILE A 187 4.55 -5.87 5.67
N SER A 188 3.92 -4.99 6.43
CA SER A 188 2.47 -5.06 6.72
C SER A 188 1.56 -5.01 5.48
N GLY A 189 2.04 -4.46 4.37
CA GLY A 189 1.28 -4.34 3.11
C GLY A 189 1.87 -5.13 1.94
N GLY A 190 2.88 -6.00 2.18
CA GLY A 190 3.52 -6.73 1.09
C GLY A 190 4.96 -7.16 1.39
N MET A 191 5.85 -6.87 0.47
CA MET A 191 7.28 -7.19 0.56
C MET A 191 8.14 -5.94 0.33
N SER A 192 9.31 -5.87 0.99
CA SER A 192 10.34 -4.88 0.65
C SER A 192 10.87 -5.10 -0.76
N ASP A 193 11.47 -4.07 -1.37
CA ASP A 193 12.08 -4.18 -2.70
C ASP A 193 13.15 -5.26 -2.74
N GLY A 194 13.97 -5.38 -1.67
CA GLY A 194 14.97 -6.42 -1.53
C GLY A 194 14.37 -7.83 -1.50
N MET A 195 13.22 -8.01 -0.83
CA MET A 195 12.53 -9.31 -0.82
C MET A 195 11.91 -9.63 -2.17
N GLN A 196 11.32 -8.65 -2.86
CA GLN A 196 10.82 -8.82 -4.22
C GLN A 196 11.95 -9.16 -5.18
N LEU A 197 13.06 -8.41 -5.13
CA LEU A 197 14.23 -8.64 -5.96
C LEU A 197 14.79 -10.06 -5.77
N LEU A 198 14.93 -10.52 -4.52
CA LEU A 198 15.39 -11.85 -4.17
C LEU A 198 14.43 -12.91 -4.72
N SER A 199 13.13 -12.77 -4.41
CA SER A 199 12.10 -13.72 -4.82
C SER A 199 12.03 -13.86 -6.35
N LEU A 200 11.97 -12.73 -7.08
CA LEU A 200 11.86 -12.74 -8.54
C LEU A 200 13.16 -13.15 -9.25
N THR A 201 14.32 -13.01 -8.61
CA THR A 201 15.59 -13.43 -9.19
C THR A 201 15.80 -14.95 -9.09
N PHE A 202 15.50 -15.53 -7.94
CA PHE A 202 15.84 -16.93 -7.66
C PHE A 202 14.65 -17.90 -7.80
N ASN A 203 13.41 -17.41 -7.82
CA ASN A 203 12.24 -18.24 -7.99
C ASN A 203 11.52 -17.93 -9.30
N ARG A 204 11.69 -18.85 -10.29
CA ARG A 204 11.05 -18.73 -11.61
C ARG A 204 9.52 -18.70 -11.54
N GLN A 205 8.95 -19.47 -10.60
CA GLN A 205 7.51 -19.54 -10.43
C GLN A 205 6.95 -18.22 -9.86
N SER A 206 7.60 -17.66 -8.84
CA SER A 206 7.22 -16.34 -8.31
C SER A 206 7.31 -15.24 -9.38
N ARG A 207 8.28 -15.35 -10.29
CA ARG A 207 8.39 -14.42 -11.42
C ARG A 207 7.21 -14.58 -12.38
N ALA A 208 6.85 -15.81 -12.77
CA ALA A 208 5.72 -16.06 -13.64
C ALA A 208 4.40 -15.57 -13.01
N ASP A 209 4.22 -15.81 -11.71
CA ASP A 209 3.05 -15.33 -10.97
C ASP A 209 2.99 -13.80 -10.92
N TRP A 210 4.12 -13.13 -10.66
CA TRP A 210 4.21 -11.68 -10.67
C TRP A 210 3.90 -11.06 -12.05
N GLU A 211 4.40 -11.68 -13.12
CA GLU A 211 4.09 -11.27 -14.50
C GLU A 211 2.60 -11.45 -14.80
N GLN A 212 1.99 -12.54 -14.34
CA GLN A 212 0.55 -12.79 -14.49
C GLN A 212 -0.29 -11.79 -13.70
N CYS A 213 0.06 -11.47 -12.44
CA CYS A 213 -0.56 -10.37 -11.69
C CYS A 213 -0.48 -9.05 -12.46
N GLY A 214 0.70 -8.75 -13.03
CA GLY A 214 0.90 -7.56 -13.86
C GLY A 214 0.01 -7.52 -15.12
N ARG A 215 -0.22 -8.67 -15.76
CA ARG A 215 -1.15 -8.76 -16.91
C ARG A 215 -2.59 -8.50 -16.50
N ILE A 216 -3.06 -9.10 -15.42
CA ILE A 216 -4.41 -8.86 -14.89
C ILE A 216 -4.57 -7.37 -14.52
N ALA A 217 -3.62 -6.81 -13.77
CA ALA A 217 -3.62 -5.38 -13.43
C ALA A 217 -3.66 -4.47 -14.67
N HIS A 218 -2.93 -4.83 -15.74
CA HIS A 218 -2.96 -4.09 -17.00
C HIS A 218 -4.33 -4.14 -17.68
N LEU A 219 -4.96 -5.32 -17.75
CA LEU A 219 -6.30 -5.48 -18.32
C LEU A 219 -7.36 -4.74 -17.51
N THR A 220 -7.27 -4.79 -16.18
CA THR A 220 -8.12 -3.99 -15.27
C THR A 220 -7.95 -2.50 -15.53
N TRP A 221 -6.70 -2.04 -15.72
CA TRP A 221 -6.42 -0.65 -16.08
C TRP A 221 -7.00 -0.25 -17.42
N GLN A 222 -7.07 -1.17 -18.40
CA GLN A 222 -7.78 -0.96 -19.67
C GLN A 222 -9.31 -0.92 -19.52
N GLY A 223 -9.83 -1.26 -18.35
CA GLY A 223 -11.24 -1.22 -18.01
C GLY A 223 -11.99 -2.51 -18.21
N LEU A 224 -11.28 -3.64 -18.42
CA LEU A 224 -11.91 -4.95 -18.42
C LEU A 224 -12.22 -5.39 -16.99
N THR A 225 -13.39 -6.00 -16.83
CA THR A 225 -13.74 -6.71 -15.58
C THR A 225 -13.12 -8.12 -15.59
N PRO A 226 -12.96 -8.77 -14.43
CA PRO A 226 -12.38 -10.11 -14.39
C PRO A 226 -13.10 -11.15 -15.28
N SER A 227 -14.42 -11.03 -15.46
CA SER A 227 -15.20 -11.92 -16.34
C SER A 227 -14.92 -11.71 -17.84
N GLU A 228 -14.52 -10.50 -18.22
CA GLU A 228 -14.19 -10.14 -19.62
C GLU A 228 -12.75 -10.53 -20.01
N MET A 229 -11.90 -10.92 -19.03
CA MET A 229 -10.51 -11.30 -19.27
C MET A 229 -10.38 -12.77 -19.67
N PRO A 230 -9.26 -13.17 -20.34
CA PRO A 230 -8.98 -14.57 -20.66
C PRO A 230 -9.00 -15.47 -19.43
N GLU A 231 -9.72 -16.60 -19.52
CA GLU A 231 -9.94 -17.53 -18.40
C GLU A 231 -8.63 -18.13 -17.86
N GLU A 232 -7.67 -18.39 -18.73
CA GLU A 232 -6.38 -18.97 -18.38
C GLU A 232 -5.59 -18.11 -17.37
N LEU A 233 -5.90 -16.82 -17.24
CA LEU A 233 -5.29 -15.94 -16.23
C LEU A 233 -5.77 -16.25 -14.79
N PHE A 234 -6.84 -17.01 -14.65
CA PHE A 234 -7.51 -17.28 -13.38
C PHE A 234 -7.54 -18.78 -13.04
N ALA A 235 -6.65 -19.58 -13.67
CA ALA A 235 -6.55 -21.01 -13.41
C ALA A 235 -6.34 -21.28 -11.89
N PRO A 236 -6.99 -22.33 -11.37
CA PRO A 236 -6.83 -22.70 -9.95
C PRO A 236 -5.37 -23.07 -9.65
N LEU A 237 -4.88 -22.58 -8.50
CA LEU A 237 -3.55 -22.87 -8.02
C LEU A 237 -3.61 -23.89 -6.86
N PRO A 238 -2.70 -24.87 -6.81
CA PRO A 238 -2.64 -25.80 -5.67
C PRO A 238 -2.27 -25.04 -4.39
N MET A 239 -2.81 -25.50 -3.25
CA MET A 239 -2.67 -24.82 -1.94
C MET A 239 -1.21 -24.66 -1.51
N GLU A 240 -0.33 -25.58 -1.87
CA GLU A 240 1.12 -25.53 -1.56
C GLU A 240 1.79 -24.31 -2.17
N ARG A 241 1.28 -23.81 -3.31
CA ARG A 241 1.78 -22.59 -3.97
C ARG A 241 1.38 -21.30 -3.24
N LEU A 242 0.31 -21.32 -2.45
CA LEU A 242 -0.22 -20.14 -1.77
C LEU A 242 0.66 -19.66 -0.59
N THR A 243 1.79 -20.31 -0.34
CA THR A 243 2.87 -19.75 0.49
C THR A 243 3.51 -18.52 -0.17
N SER A 244 3.48 -18.42 -1.52
CA SER A 244 3.93 -17.25 -2.28
C SER A 244 2.89 -16.12 -2.22
N PRO A 245 3.28 -14.86 -1.93
CA PRO A 245 2.38 -13.71 -1.98
C PRO A 245 1.73 -13.49 -3.35
N TYR A 246 2.49 -13.71 -4.43
CA TYR A 246 1.97 -13.53 -5.80
C TYR A 246 0.94 -14.61 -6.17
N ALA A 247 1.15 -15.86 -5.75
CA ALA A 247 0.16 -16.92 -5.95
C ALA A 247 -1.14 -16.64 -5.17
N ARG A 248 -1.03 -16.08 -3.96
CA ARG A 248 -2.21 -15.62 -3.20
C ARG A 248 -2.93 -14.49 -3.92
N GLU A 249 -2.20 -13.51 -4.44
CA GLU A 249 -2.78 -12.39 -5.21
C GLU A 249 -3.55 -12.92 -6.45
N LEU A 250 -2.97 -13.88 -7.20
CA LEU A 250 -3.67 -14.54 -8.30
C LEU A 250 -4.94 -15.27 -7.86
N THR A 251 -4.91 -15.90 -6.68
CA THR A 251 -6.09 -16.56 -6.11
C THR A 251 -7.17 -15.56 -5.69
N LEU A 252 -6.79 -14.38 -5.19
CA LEU A 252 -7.73 -13.29 -4.93
C LEU A 252 -8.34 -12.73 -6.22
N TYR A 253 -7.56 -12.58 -7.30
CA TYR A 253 -8.10 -12.22 -8.61
C TYR A 253 -9.07 -13.29 -9.16
N ARG A 254 -8.78 -14.57 -8.93
CA ARG A 254 -9.74 -15.64 -9.25
C ARG A 254 -11.03 -15.52 -8.44
N LEU A 255 -10.95 -15.16 -7.17
CA LEU A 255 -12.11 -14.91 -6.33
C LEU A 255 -12.95 -13.75 -6.87
N ASP A 256 -12.31 -12.65 -7.31
CA ASP A 256 -12.97 -11.53 -7.96
C ASP A 256 -13.67 -11.98 -9.27
N ARG A 257 -13.03 -12.86 -10.07
CA ARG A 257 -13.65 -13.40 -11.30
C ARG A 257 -14.88 -14.24 -11.02
N LEU A 258 -14.82 -15.16 -10.06
CA LEU A 258 -15.99 -15.98 -9.67
C LEU A 258 -17.15 -15.10 -9.23
N THR A 259 -16.84 -14.04 -8.48
CA THR A 259 -17.83 -13.07 -8.03
C THR A 259 -18.43 -12.27 -9.18
N ASP A 260 -17.61 -11.86 -10.16
CA ASP A 260 -18.02 -11.12 -11.36
C ASP A 260 -18.89 -11.98 -12.31
N LEU A 261 -18.59 -13.28 -12.38
CA LEU A 261 -19.41 -14.25 -13.13
C LEU A 261 -20.73 -14.62 -12.42
N GLY A 262 -20.93 -14.19 -11.18
CA GLY A 262 -22.08 -14.58 -10.36
C GLY A 262 -21.99 -16.01 -9.80
N GLU A 263 -20.81 -16.64 -9.88
CA GLU A 263 -20.52 -17.98 -9.36
C GLU A 263 -20.30 -17.94 -7.83
N PHE A 264 -21.27 -17.39 -7.09
CA PHE A 264 -21.14 -17.12 -5.64
C PHE A 264 -20.89 -18.37 -4.81
N ALA A 265 -21.48 -19.53 -5.18
CA ALA A 265 -21.25 -20.78 -4.49
C ALA A 265 -19.78 -21.25 -4.61
N ALA A 266 -19.20 -21.14 -5.82
CA ALA A 266 -17.79 -21.47 -6.05
C ALA A 266 -16.85 -20.48 -5.35
N ALA A 267 -17.19 -19.18 -5.36
CA ALA A 267 -16.46 -18.14 -4.63
C ALA A 267 -16.48 -18.42 -3.11
N LEU A 268 -17.62 -18.81 -2.56
CA LEU A 268 -17.79 -19.14 -1.15
C LEU A 268 -16.95 -20.37 -0.76
N THR A 269 -16.97 -21.42 -1.59
CA THR A 269 -16.13 -22.62 -1.39
C THR A 269 -14.66 -22.23 -1.34
N LEU A 270 -14.19 -21.42 -2.27
CA LEU A 270 -12.79 -20.94 -2.28
C LEU A 270 -12.48 -20.09 -1.03
N CYS A 271 -13.41 -19.24 -0.56
CA CYS A 271 -13.24 -18.50 0.70
C CYS A 271 -13.09 -19.42 1.92
N HIS A 272 -13.84 -20.52 1.99
CA HIS A 272 -13.71 -21.52 3.04
C HIS A 272 -12.34 -22.21 2.99
N GLU A 273 -11.94 -22.71 1.82
CA GLU A 273 -10.63 -23.35 1.62
C GLU A 273 -9.48 -22.43 2.06
N LEU A 274 -9.49 -21.16 1.63
CA LEU A 274 -8.46 -20.17 2.00
C LEU A 274 -8.46 -19.83 3.50
N THR A 275 -9.60 -19.92 4.14
CA THR A 275 -9.72 -19.61 5.58
C THR A 275 -9.31 -20.77 6.45
N GLU A 276 -9.58 -22.01 6.03
CA GLU A 276 -9.24 -23.24 6.74
C GLU A 276 -7.78 -23.62 6.57
N ALA A 277 -7.17 -23.24 5.44
CA ALA A 277 -5.76 -23.48 5.21
C ALA A 277 -4.89 -22.59 6.13
N GLU A 278 -3.84 -23.17 6.71
CA GLU A 278 -2.85 -22.44 7.55
C GLU A 278 -1.91 -21.56 6.70
N LEU A 279 -2.49 -20.67 5.91
CA LEU A 279 -1.74 -19.79 5.01
C LEU A 279 -1.19 -18.54 5.76
N PRO A 280 0.00 -18.05 5.38
CA PRO A 280 0.58 -16.84 5.96
C PRO A 280 -0.11 -15.56 5.43
N LEU A 281 -1.45 -15.49 5.57
CA LEU A 281 -2.25 -14.38 5.08
C LEU A 281 -1.97 -13.08 5.84
N SER A 282 -1.79 -12.00 5.11
CA SER A 282 -1.77 -10.65 5.68
C SER A 282 -3.17 -10.26 6.22
N PRO A 283 -3.26 -9.24 7.10
CA PRO A 283 -4.56 -8.73 7.57
C PRO A 283 -5.49 -8.32 6.45
N LEU A 284 -4.93 -7.71 5.40
CA LEU A 284 -5.71 -7.21 4.26
C LEU A 284 -6.22 -8.36 3.38
N GLU A 285 -5.40 -9.41 3.15
CA GLU A 285 -5.85 -10.61 2.45
C GLU A 285 -6.99 -11.30 3.21
N ARG A 286 -6.87 -11.45 4.53
CA ARG A 286 -7.95 -12.00 5.39
C ARG A 286 -9.22 -11.16 5.31
N LEU A 287 -9.08 -9.84 5.35
CA LEU A 287 -10.23 -8.94 5.19
C LEU A 287 -10.88 -9.12 3.80
N CYS A 288 -10.09 -9.19 2.72
CA CYS A 288 -10.59 -9.43 1.38
C CYS A 288 -11.39 -10.74 1.30
N ILE A 289 -10.82 -11.85 1.75
CA ILE A 289 -11.47 -13.16 1.76
C ILE A 289 -12.76 -13.13 2.58
N THR A 290 -12.70 -12.58 3.81
CA THR A 290 -13.85 -12.56 4.72
C THR A 290 -14.99 -11.70 4.19
N ARG A 291 -14.68 -10.51 3.62
CA ARG A 291 -15.73 -9.63 3.05
C ARG A 291 -16.35 -10.23 1.79
N THR A 292 -15.54 -10.85 0.91
CA THR A 292 -16.09 -11.49 -0.29
C THR A 292 -16.97 -12.67 0.09
N GLY A 293 -16.52 -13.52 1.05
CA GLY A 293 -17.36 -14.58 1.60
C GLY A 293 -18.69 -14.07 2.18
N ALA A 294 -18.64 -12.97 2.96
CA ALA A 294 -19.85 -12.39 3.55
C ALA A 294 -20.83 -11.83 2.49
N ILE A 295 -20.33 -11.22 1.42
CA ILE A 295 -21.15 -10.75 0.29
C ILE A 295 -21.77 -11.95 -0.43
N CYS A 296 -20.99 -13.00 -0.71
CA CYS A 296 -21.46 -14.22 -1.36
C CYS A 296 -22.53 -14.93 -0.52
N GLU A 297 -22.35 -15.08 0.80
CA GLU A 297 -23.36 -15.62 1.72
C GLU A 297 -24.67 -14.82 1.65
N ALA A 298 -24.56 -13.49 1.77
CA ALA A 298 -25.72 -12.61 1.75
C ALA A 298 -26.50 -12.65 0.42
N LEU A 299 -25.79 -12.88 -0.70
CA LEU A 299 -26.41 -12.99 -2.03
C LEU A 299 -27.00 -14.38 -2.32
N THR A 300 -26.57 -15.44 -1.66
CA THR A 300 -27.05 -16.82 -1.85
C THR A 300 -28.07 -17.20 -0.79
N ASP A 301 -27.60 -17.77 0.31
CA ASP A 301 -28.41 -18.45 1.33
C ASP A 301 -28.75 -17.57 2.54
N GLY A 302 -28.26 -16.33 2.56
CA GLY A 302 -28.40 -15.39 3.67
C GLY A 302 -27.21 -15.41 4.64
N PRO A 303 -27.33 -14.74 5.80
CA PRO A 303 -26.21 -14.55 6.71
C PRO A 303 -25.63 -15.87 7.23
N GLY A 304 -24.34 -16.10 7.01
CA GLY A 304 -23.61 -17.29 7.41
C GLY A 304 -22.35 -16.99 8.25
N PRO A 305 -21.39 -17.95 8.30
CA PRO A 305 -20.17 -17.83 9.10
C PRO A 305 -19.29 -16.63 8.75
N PHE A 306 -19.21 -16.21 7.47
CA PHE A 306 -18.43 -15.04 7.07
C PHE A 306 -19.08 -13.73 7.53
N CYS A 307 -20.42 -13.64 7.45
CA CYS A 307 -21.16 -12.51 8.02
C CYS A 307 -20.90 -12.38 9.53
N GLN A 308 -20.91 -13.49 10.27
CA GLN A 308 -20.60 -13.50 11.69
C GLN A 308 -19.13 -13.09 11.96
N ARG A 309 -18.17 -13.58 11.15
CA ARG A 309 -16.76 -13.17 11.24
C ARG A 309 -16.59 -11.66 10.99
N MET A 310 -17.36 -11.08 10.05
CA MET A 310 -17.33 -9.64 9.81
C MET A 310 -17.76 -8.82 11.03
N ALA A 311 -18.66 -9.33 11.86
CA ALA A 311 -19.06 -8.69 13.12
C ALA A 311 -18.00 -8.79 14.22
N GLY A 312 -16.99 -9.66 14.08
CA GLY A 312 -15.91 -9.88 15.05
C GLY A 312 -15.01 -8.65 15.24
N GLN A 313 -14.50 -8.47 16.46
CA GLN A 313 -13.71 -7.26 16.84
C GLN A 313 -12.52 -6.98 15.93
N ASP A 314 -11.77 -8.01 15.50
CA ASP A 314 -10.59 -7.86 14.65
C ASP A 314 -10.98 -7.39 13.24
N MET A 315 -12.04 -7.96 12.65
CA MET A 315 -12.54 -7.50 11.35
C MET A 315 -13.10 -6.08 11.45
N GLN A 316 -13.80 -5.75 12.51
CA GLN A 316 -14.29 -4.39 12.75
C GLN A 316 -13.16 -3.36 12.93
N ARG A 317 -12.01 -3.75 13.51
CA ARG A 317 -10.81 -2.89 13.55
C ARG A 317 -10.23 -2.68 12.15
N LEU A 318 -10.11 -3.74 11.35
CA LEU A 318 -9.64 -3.66 9.97
C LEU A 318 -10.59 -2.83 9.09
N MET A 319 -11.90 -3.02 9.22
CA MET A 319 -12.92 -2.23 8.52
C MET A 319 -12.83 -0.74 8.87
N ARG A 320 -12.61 -0.39 10.14
CA ARG A 320 -12.37 1.01 10.54
C ARG A 320 -11.09 1.58 9.94
N PHE A 321 -10.01 0.78 9.88
CA PHE A 321 -8.75 1.19 9.29
C PHE A 321 -8.89 1.40 7.76
N THR A 322 -9.68 0.55 7.09
CA THR A 322 -9.91 0.61 5.64
C THR A 322 -11.21 1.35 5.25
N ARG A 323 -11.87 2.06 6.17
CA ARG A 323 -13.21 2.66 5.98
C ARG A 323 -13.38 3.55 4.73
N LYS A 324 -12.28 4.07 4.19
CA LYS A 324 -12.27 4.91 2.99
C LYS A 324 -12.05 4.12 1.70
N THR A 325 -11.84 2.81 1.77
CA THR A 325 -11.70 1.98 0.56
C THR A 325 -13.07 1.60 0.03
N ILE A 326 -13.20 1.56 -1.28
CA ILE A 326 -14.43 1.24 -2.00
C ILE A 326 -14.99 -0.12 -1.57
N GLY A 327 -14.12 -1.16 -1.55
CA GLY A 327 -14.55 -2.50 -1.14
C GLY A 327 -15.03 -2.60 0.32
N THR A 328 -14.53 -1.75 1.25
CA THR A 328 -15.07 -1.71 2.62
C THR A 328 -16.46 -1.07 2.63
N GLN A 329 -16.67 0.00 1.87
CA GLN A 329 -17.97 0.67 1.77
C GLN A 329 -19.01 -0.20 1.08
N LEU A 330 -18.63 -0.93 0.03
CA LEU A 330 -19.47 -1.95 -0.61
C LEU A 330 -19.91 -3.02 0.41
N THR A 331 -18.97 -3.56 1.19
CA THR A 331 -19.29 -4.57 2.21
C THR A 331 -20.25 -4.02 3.27
N GLN A 332 -20.00 -2.80 3.76
CA GLN A 332 -20.90 -2.14 4.72
C GLN A 332 -22.30 -1.94 4.14
N TYR A 333 -22.40 -1.57 2.87
CA TYR A 333 -23.67 -1.47 2.17
C TYR A 333 -24.39 -2.83 2.10
N ALA A 334 -23.69 -3.88 1.64
CA ALA A 334 -24.23 -5.22 1.52
C ALA A 334 -24.74 -5.75 2.87
N MET A 335 -23.96 -5.59 3.94
CA MET A 335 -24.33 -6.01 5.29
C MET A 335 -25.58 -5.25 5.78
N ALA A 336 -25.61 -3.92 5.67
CA ALA A 336 -26.76 -3.12 6.08
C ALA A 336 -28.02 -3.46 5.29
N LYS A 337 -27.89 -3.70 3.97
CA LYS A 337 -29.03 -3.94 3.07
C LYS A 337 -29.59 -5.35 3.18
N LEU A 338 -28.72 -6.39 3.21
CA LEU A 338 -29.15 -7.78 3.11
C LEU A 338 -29.19 -8.51 4.46
N VAL A 339 -28.33 -8.12 5.41
CA VAL A 339 -28.19 -8.81 6.70
C VAL A 339 -28.96 -8.08 7.79
N ASP A 340 -28.63 -6.80 8.02
CA ASP A 340 -29.23 -5.99 9.08
C ASP A 340 -30.63 -5.48 8.69
N ARG A 341 -30.93 -5.42 7.39
CA ARG A 341 -32.16 -4.86 6.79
C ARG A 341 -32.46 -3.43 7.26
N ASP A 342 -31.42 -2.67 7.50
CA ASP A 342 -31.49 -1.26 7.89
C ASP A 342 -31.35 -0.36 6.65
N GLU A 343 -32.49 0.07 6.10
CA GLU A 343 -32.54 0.91 4.90
C GLU A 343 -31.88 2.27 5.09
N ALA A 344 -31.94 2.86 6.29
CA ALA A 344 -31.33 4.15 6.57
C ALA A 344 -29.80 4.04 6.58
N LEU A 345 -29.29 2.98 7.21
CA LEU A 345 -27.86 2.69 7.26
C LEU A 345 -27.35 2.31 5.86
N ALA A 346 -28.09 1.49 5.11
CA ALA A 346 -27.75 1.12 3.74
C ALA A 346 -27.67 2.35 2.83
N ALA A 347 -28.65 3.26 2.87
CA ALA A 347 -28.64 4.49 2.09
C ALA A 347 -27.42 5.36 2.40
N ARG A 348 -27.00 5.45 3.67
CA ARG A 348 -25.79 6.17 4.09
C ARG A 348 -24.52 5.54 3.48
N HIS A 349 -24.37 4.21 3.58
CA HIS A 349 -23.21 3.51 3.03
C HIS A 349 -23.17 3.57 1.51
N LEU A 350 -24.31 3.51 0.82
CA LEU A 350 -24.40 3.70 -0.62
C LEU A 350 -23.94 5.11 -1.04
N ALA A 351 -24.34 6.14 -0.28
CA ALA A 351 -23.90 7.51 -0.55
C ALA A 351 -22.39 7.67 -0.35
N ASP A 352 -21.81 7.02 0.67
CA ASP A 352 -20.36 7.03 0.89
C ASP A 352 -19.61 6.28 -0.22
N PHE A 353 -20.11 5.13 -0.65
CA PHE A 353 -19.59 4.35 -1.78
C PHE A 353 -19.61 5.18 -3.07
N THR A 354 -20.76 5.72 -3.46
CA THR A 354 -20.93 6.52 -4.68
C THR A 354 -19.97 7.72 -4.69
N ARG A 355 -19.82 8.40 -3.54
CA ARG A 355 -18.87 9.51 -3.39
C ARG A 355 -17.42 9.07 -3.55
N SER A 356 -17.07 7.89 -3.04
CA SER A 356 -15.72 7.34 -3.14
C SER A 356 -15.40 6.87 -4.55
N VAL A 357 -16.33 6.22 -5.25
CA VAL A 357 -16.20 5.85 -6.66
C VAL A 357 -16.00 7.10 -7.52
N ALA A 358 -16.84 8.14 -7.35
CA ALA A 358 -16.70 9.39 -8.12
C ALA A 358 -15.35 10.09 -7.92
N ARG A 359 -14.74 9.93 -6.77
CA ARG A 359 -13.42 10.50 -6.42
C ARG A 359 -12.25 9.57 -6.71
N SER A 360 -12.51 8.30 -6.99
CA SER A 360 -11.44 7.33 -7.26
C SER A 360 -10.61 7.74 -8.47
N PRO A 361 -9.28 7.76 -8.37
CA PRO A 361 -8.43 7.91 -9.54
C PRO A 361 -8.46 6.67 -10.44
N PHE A 362 -8.90 5.52 -9.93
CA PHE A 362 -8.97 4.20 -10.58
C PHE A 362 -10.41 3.87 -10.97
N LEU A 363 -11.04 4.66 -11.82
CA LEU A 363 -12.45 4.44 -12.19
C LEU A 363 -12.70 3.07 -12.83
N GLU A 364 -11.78 2.64 -13.66
CA GLU A 364 -11.88 1.40 -14.42
C GLU A 364 -11.96 0.17 -13.49
N SER A 365 -11.18 0.18 -12.38
CA SER A 365 -11.17 -0.91 -11.40
C SER A 365 -12.38 -0.92 -10.44
N THR A 366 -13.27 0.07 -10.53
CA THR A 366 -14.50 0.11 -9.69
C THR A 366 -15.72 -0.53 -10.36
N LYS A 367 -15.58 -1.03 -11.58
CA LYS A 367 -16.71 -1.61 -12.33
C LYS A 367 -17.31 -2.83 -11.63
N LEU A 368 -16.48 -3.76 -11.17
CA LEU A 368 -16.92 -4.93 -10.41
C LEU A 368 -17.68 -4.52 -9.15
N ASP A 369 -17.11 -3.62 -8.35
CA ASP A 369 -17.77 -3.15 -7.13
C ASP A 369 -19.14 -2.49 -7.45
N SER A 370 -19.25 -1.80 -8.59
CA SER A 370 -20.49 -1.14 -9.01
C SER A 370 -21.53 -2.13 -9.51
N SER A 371 -21.13 -3.22 -10.20
CA SER A 371 -22.05 -4.29 -10.63
C SER A 371 -22.63 -5.03 -9.43
N LEU A 372 -21.84 -5.26 -8.39
CA LEU A 372 -22.28 -5.89 -7.16
C LEU A 372 -23.36 -5.08 -6.42
N ILE A 373 -23.33 -3.75 -6.47
CA ILE A 373 -24.43 -2.92 -5.92
C ILE A 373 -25.75 -3.28 -6.59
N THR A 374 -25.77 -3.42 -7.91
CA THR A 374 -26.99 -3.78 -8.66
C THR A 374 -27.53 -5.17 -8.26
N LEU A 375 -26.63 -6.13 -8.04
CA LEU A 375 -27.01 -7.47 -7.59
C LEU A 375 -27.54 -7.47 -6.15
N ILE A 376 -26.93 -6.69 -5.26
CA ILE A 376 -27.39 -6.51 -3.87
C ILE A 376 -28.79 -5.91 -3.86
N ASP A 377 -29.05 -4.90 -4.69
CA ASP A 377 -30.37 -4.27 -4.80
C ASP A 377 -31.44 -5.21 -5.37
N ALA A 378 -31.06 -6.03 -6.36
CA ALA A 378 -31.96 -7.04 -6.92
C ALA A 378 -32.33 -8.09 -5.86
N LYS A 379 -31.34 -8.63 -5.15
CA LYS A 379 -31.55 -9.62 -4.09
C LYS A 379 -32.40 -9.09 -2.93
N ALA A 380 -32.23 -7.84 -2.55
CA ALA A 380 -33.02 -7.21 -1.50
C ALA A 380 -34.50 -7.10 -1.84
N LYS A 381 -34.86 -6.96 -3.13
CA LYS A 381 -36.25 -6.91 -3.62
C LYS A 381 -36.91 -8.29 -3.66
N GLU A 382 -36.13 -9.38 -3.80
CA GLU A 382 -36.65 -10.75 -3.80
C GLU A 382 -37.01 -11.24 -2.40
N ALA A 383 -36.40 -10.65 -1.37
CA ALA A 383 -36.69 -11.03 0.02
C ALA A 383 -38.11 -10.56 0.41
N PRO A 384 -39.01 -11.45 0.87
CA PRO A 384 -40.34 -11.05 1.30
C PRO A 384 -40.22 -9.99 2.40
N HIS A 385 -41.00 -8.92 2.26
CA HIS A 385 -41.19 -7.94 3.33
C HIS A 385 -41.84 -8.67 4.52
N VAL A 386 -41.07 -8.97 5.55
CA VAL A 386 -41.56 -9.52 6.82
C VAL A 386 -42.06 -8.39 7.70
#